data_b1708b5086335ee432c7943e2cf8d6e2
#
_entry.id   b1708b5086335ee432c7943e2cf8d6e2
#
_cell.length_a   1.000
_cell.length_b   1.000
_cell.length_c   1.000
_cell.angle_alpha   90.00
_cell.angle_beta   90.00
_cell.angle_gamma   90.00
#
_symmetry.space_group_name_H-M   'P 1'
#
loop_
_entity.id
_entity.type
_entity.pdbx_description
1 polymer ?
#
loop_
_entity_poly.entity_id
_entity_poly.type
_entity_poly.pdbx_seq_one_letter_code
_entity_poly.pdbx_strand_id
1 'polypeptide(L)'
;TLKWISIAILAPILFILLLALLLYLPPVQNWAVKHVAEYASKKTGLEISVGHVNLEFPLDLGLDDVKVIQPNDSLPQVKDTVADVGHLLADVQLLPLFKKQIQIDEFDIRRVKVNTTNFIPSAHIKGNVGRINLQAHGIDLTKENVNVDNVILQDGNLSIFLSDTVPPDTTPNTNHWKINVAQMKIDRTRLDLHMPGDTLEVKAG
;
A
#
# COMPACT_ATOMS: atom_id res chain seq x y z
N THR A 1 31.08 20.25 -36.94
CA THR A 1 30.37 18.93 -36.79
C THR A 1 30.40 18.44 -35.34
N LEU A 2 31.53 18.50 -34.64
CA LEU A 2 31.67 18.00 -33.26
C LEU A 2 30.74 18.72 -32.27
N LYS A 3 30.55 20.03 -32.39
CA LYS A 3 29.65 20.82 -31.53
C LYS A 3 28.20 20.40 -31.63
N TRP A 4 27.71 20.07 -32.82
CA TRP A 4 26.34 19.62 -33.04
C TRP A 4 26.08 18.23 -32.47
N ILE A 5 27.07 17.33 -32.54
CA ILE A 5 27.01 15.99 -31.94
C ILE A 5 26.98 16.11 -30.42
N SER A 6 27.80 16.97 -29.83
CA SER A 6 27.82 17.21 -28.38
C SER A 6 26.48 17.77 -27.90
N ILE A 7 25.88 18.71 -28.62
CA ILE A 7 24.56 19.28 -28.28
C ILE A 7 23.45 18.19 -28.41
N ALA A 8 23.49 17.38 -29.47
CA ALA A 8 22.53 16.33 -29.69
C ALA A 8 22.54 15.23 -28.59
N ILE A 9 23.67 15.00 -27.97
CA ILE A 9 23.82 14.06 -26.84
C ILE A 9 23.50 14.74 -25.51
N LEU A 10 23.99 15.95 -25.30
CA LEU A 10 23.87 16.67 -24.04
C LEU A 10 22.42 17.15 -23.77
N ALA A 11 21.71 17.59 -24.82
CA ALA A 11 20.36 18.11 -24.69
C ALA A 11 19.36 17.08 -24.13
N PRO A 12 19.29 15.83 -24.63
CA PRO A 12 18.39 14.84 -24.04
C PRO A 12 18.79 14.46 -22.61
N ILE A 13 20.08 14.40 -22.29
CA ILE A 13 20.57 14.12 -20.93
C ILE A 13 20.14 15.25 -19.99
N LEU A 14 20.37 16.51 -20.39
CA LEU A 14 19.96 17.68 -19.61
C LEU A 14 18.44 17.73 -19.44
N PHE A 15 17.68 17.37 -20.48
CA PHE A 15 16.23 17.31 -20.43
C PHE A 15 15.72 16.24 -19.47
N ILE A 16 16.32 15.04 -19.48
CA ILE A 16 15.98 13.96 -18.53
C ILE A 16 16.33 14.38 -17.09
N LEU A 17 17.47 15.02 -16.91
CA LEU A 17 17.90 15.52 -15.60
C LEU A 17 16.98 16.64 -15.10
N LEU A 18 16.50 17.52 -15.98
CA LEU A 18 15.52 18.54 -15.66
C LEU A 18 14.16 17.91 -15.27
N LEU A 19 13.69 16.90 -16.02
CA LEU A 19 12.48 16.17 -15.69
C LEU A 19 12.59 15.44 -14.34
N ALA A 20 13.73 14.81 -14.08
CA ALA A 20 14.00 14.20 -12.79
C ALA A 20 13.94 15.24 -11.67
N LEU A 21 14.55 16.41 -11.86
CA LEU A 21 14.52 17.49 -10.88
C LEU A 21 13.12 18.03 -10.64
N LEU A 22 12.26 18.07 -11.67
CA LEU A 22 10.86 18.48 -11.53
C LEU A 22 10.06 17.51 -10.65
N LEU A 23 10.35 16.21 -10.69
CA LEU A 23 9.71 15.21 -9.84
C LEU A 23 10.01 15.43 -8.34
N TYR A 24 11.10 16.08 -7.99
CA TYR A 24 11.45 16.41 -6.61
C TYR A 24 10.79 17.70 -6.10
N LEU A 25 10.03 18.40 -6.95
CA LEU A 25 9.30 19.57 -6.52
C LEU A 25 8.04 19.18 -5.74
N PRO A 26 7.85 19.66 -4.49
CA PRO A 26 6.69 19.32 -3.67
C PRO A 26 5.32 19.51 -4.36
N PRO A 27 5.09 20.55 -5.16
CA PRO A 27 3.82 20.69 -5.86
C PRO A 27 3.54 19.57 -6.87
N VAL A 28 4.58 19.07 -7.55
CA VAL A 28 4.47 17.99 -8.53
C VAL A 28 4.19 16.66 -7.83
N GLN A 29 4.89 16.41 -6.72
CA GLN A 29 4.67 15.22 -5.90
C GLN A 29 3.25 15.19 -5.34
N ASN A 30 2.80 16.27 -4.73
CA ASN A 30 1.46 16.39 -4.17
C ASN A 30 0.36 16.21 -5.23
N TRP A 31 0.58 16.80 -6.43
CA TRP A 31 -0.34 16.62 -7.56
C TRP A 31 -0.42 15.14 -7.99
N ALA A 32 0.73 14.49 -8.17
CA ALA A 32 0.79 13.09 -8.60
C ALA A 32 0.09 12.17 -7.60
N VAL A 33 0.38 12.32 -6.30
CA VAL A 33 -0.21 11.46 -5.26
C VAL A 33 -1.70 11.71 -5.11
N LYS A 34 -2.16 12.95 -5.22
CA LYS A 34 -3.61 13.22 -5.22
C LYS A 34 -4.32 12.43 -6.32
N HIS A 35 -3.75 12.40 -7.53
CA HIS A 35 -4.34 11.65 -8.65
C HIS A 35 -4.29 10.13 -8.43
N VAL A 36 -3.19 9.61 -7.85
CA VAL A 36 -3.09 8.19 -7.51
C VAL A 36 -4.08 7.82 -6.40
N ALA A 37 -4.20 8.64 -5.35
CA ALA A 37 -5.16 8.43 -4.28
C ALA A 37 -6.61 8.48 -4.78
N GLU A 38 -6.95 9.44 -5.64
CA GLU A 38 -8.27 9.52 -6.30
C GLU A 38 -8.56 8.30 -7.17
N TYR A 39 -7.57 7.83 -7.94
CA TYR A 39 -7.70 6.63 -8.76
C TYR A 39 -7.93 5.39 -7.90
N ALA A 40 -7.11 5.22 -6.84
CA ALA A 40 -7.25 4.11 -5.90
C ALA A 40 -8.61 4.15 -5.19
N SER A 41 -9.06 5.34 -4.76
CA SER A 41 -10.38 5.53 -4.14
C SER A 41 -11.51 5.10 -5.07
N LYS A 42 -11.46 5.51 -6.34
CA LYS A 42 -12.47 5.10 -7.33
C LYS A 42 -12.48 3.60 -7.62
N LYS A 43 -11.32 2.96 -7.59
CA LYS A 43 -11.19 1.51 -7.86
C LYS A 43 -11.63 0.65 -6.68
N THR A 44 -11.38 1.11 -5.46
CA THR A 44 -11.65 0.33 -4.23
C THR A 44 -12.99 0.68 -3.58
N GLY A 45 -13.61 1.80 -3.94
CA GLY A 45 -14.77 2.35 -3.24
C GLY A 45 -14.44 2.95 -1.87
N LEU A 46 -13.14 3.02 -1.51
CA LEU A 46 -12.66 3.60 -0.27
C LEU A 46 -12.23 5.06 -0.49
N GLU A 47 -12.34 5.90 0.53
CA GLU A 47 -11.76 7.23 0.51
C GLU A 47 -10.31 7.15 1.03
N ILE A 48 -9.35 7.43 0.16
CA ILE A 48 -7.92 7.39 0.49
C ILE A 48 -7.39 8.81 0.52
N SER A 49 -6.75 9.18 1.63
CA SER A 49 -6.07 10.46 1.79
C SER A 49 -4.62 10.28 2.21
N VAL A 50 -3.76 11.19 1.76
CA VAL A 50 -2.33 11.21 2.06
C VAL A 50 -1.99 12.62 2.52
N GLY A 51 -1.32 12.73 3.67
CA GLY A 51 -0.93 14.02 4.25
C GLY A 51 0.27 14.63 3.53
N HIS A 52 1.38 13.90 3.44
CA HIS A 52 2.60 14.34 2.78
C HIS A 52 3.17 13.28 1.86
N VAL A 53 3.94 13.74 0.88
CA VAL A 53 4.63 12.90 -0.08
C VAL A 53 6.07 13.31 -0.15
N ASN A 54 6.95 12.35 -0.05
CA ASN A 54 8.37 12.51 -0.21
C ASN A 54 8.87 11.55 -1.28
N LEU A 55 9.62 12.06 -2.23
CA LEU A 55 10.33 11.22 -3.19
C LEU A 55 11.81 11.25 -2.83
N GLU A 56 12.35 10.09 -2.47
CA GLU A 56 13.77 9.92 -2.16
C GLU A 56 14.50 9.32 -3.37
N PHE A 57 15.81 9.66 -3.47
CA PHE A 57 16.63 9.13 -4.56
C PHE A 57 16.97 7.64 -4.31
N PRO A 58 16.87 6.73 -5.30
CA PRO A 58 16.62 6.97 -6.74
C PRO A 58 15.14 7.09 -7.11
N LEU A 59 14.20 6.44 -6.42
CA LEU A 59 12.75 6.51 -6.66
C LEU A 59 11.93 5.87 -5.52
N ASP A 60 12.37 6.06 -4.30
CA ASP A 60 11.60 5.62 -3.14
C ASP A 60 10.47 6.61 -2.89
N LEU A 61 9.24 6.11 -2.92
CA LEU A 61 8.06 6.90 -2.66
C LEU A 61 7.68 6.81 -1.19
N GLY A 62 7.91 7.88 -0.46
CA GLY A 62 7.48 8.04 0.92
C GLY A 62 6.11 8.72 1.00
N LEU A 63 5.18 8.13 1.75
CA LEU A 63 3.86 8.68 2.03
C LEU A 63 3.68 8.78 3.54
N ASP A 64 3.32 9.96 4.04
CA ASP A 64 3.01 10.17 5.45
C ASP A 64 1.53 10.45 5.66
N ASP A 65 1.04 10.00 6.82
CA ASP A 65 -0.35 10.20 7.26
C ASP A 65 -1.38 9.69 6.24
N VAL A 66 -1.22 8.44 5.82
CA VAL A 66 -2.14 7.77 4.90
C VAL A 66 -3.35 7.27 5.68
N LYS A 67 -4.55 7.71 5.28
CA LYS A 67 -5.82 7.24 5.85
C LYS A 67 -6.67 6.58 4.80
N VAL A 68 -7.23 5.43 5.18
CA VAL A 68 -8.19 4.69 4.38
C VAL A 68 -9.51 4.67 5.14
N ILE A 69 -10.53 5.24 4.53
CA ILE A 69 -11.84 5.43 5.13
C ILE A 69 -12.88 4.72 4.28
N GLN A 70 -13.74 3.94 4.94
CA GLN A 70 -14.89 3.32 4.31
C GLN A 70 -16.10 4.25 4.45
N PRO A 71 -16.71 4.69 3.35
CA PRO A 71 -18.00 5.36 3.41
C PRO A 71 -19.05 4.41 3.95
N ASN A 72 -19.91 4.90 4.84
CA ASN A 72 -21.06 4.12 5.31
C ASN A 72 -22.28 4.41 4.42
N ASP A 73 -22.72 3.42 3.65
CA ASP A 73 -23.83 3.57 2.69
C ASP A 73 -25.17 3.91 3.38
N SER A 74 -25.35 3.45 4.61
CA SER A 74 -26.59 3.71 5.38
C SER A 74 -26.57 5.04 6.12
N LEU A 75 -25.41 5.53 6.48
CA LEU A 75 -25.20 6.78 7.22
C LEU A 75 -24.01 7.56 6.61
N PRO A 76 -24.22 8.32 5.54
CA PRO A 76 -23.12 9.02 4.81
C PRO A 76 -22.30 9.99 5.67
N GLN A 77 -22.82 10.37 6.84
CA GLN A 77 -22.10 11.23 7.80
C GLN A 77 -21.14 10.46 8.71
N VAL A 78 -21.27 9.12 8.76
CA VAL A 78 -20.41 8.25 9.56
C VAL A 78 -19.33 7.68 8.65
N LYS A 79 -18.09 8.00 8.93
CA LYS A 79 -16.94 7.52 8.19
C LYS A 79 -16.12 6.61 9.10
N ASP A 80 -15.98 5.35 8.73
CA ASP A 80 -15.16 4.39 9.46
C ASP A 80 -13.73 4.40 8.93
N THR A 81 -12.76 4.72 9.78
CA THR A 81 -11.35 4.63 9.42
C THR A 81 -10.92 3.16 9.46
N VAL A 82 -10.73 2.58 8.29
CA VAL A 82 -10.29 1.18 8.12
C VAL A 82 -8.81 1.03 8.42
N ALA A 83 -8.00 2.00 7.98
CA ALA A 83 -6.58 2.03 8.27
C ALA A 83 -6.06 3.46 8.42
N ASP A 84 -5.14 3.64 9.36
CA ASP A 84 -4.38 4.86 9.60
C ASP A 84 -2.90 4.47 9.64
N VAL A 85 -2.14 4.93 8.66
CA VAL A 85 -0.73 4.59 8.45
C VAL A 85 0.11 5.84 8.62
N GLY A 86 0.98 5.84 9.62
CA GLY A 86 1.81 7.00 9.90
C GLY A 86 2.92 7.22 8.86
N HIS A 87 3.44 6.15 8.26
CA HIS A 87 4.47 6.23 7.22
C HIS A 87 4.45 4.99 6.34
N LEU A 88 4.52 5.18 5.04
CA LEU A 88 4.65 4.13 4.04
C LEU A 88 5.77 4.51 3.09
N LEU A 89 6.77 3.65 2.96
CA LEU A 89 7.84 3.75 1.97
C LEU A 89 7.67 2.64 0.95
N ALA A 90 7.72 2.98 -0.33
CA ALA A 90 7.71 2.03 -1.43
C ALA A 90 8.95 2.21 -2.29
N ASP A 91 9.77 1.16 -2.40
CA ASP A 91 10.90 1.10 -3.31
C ASP A 91 10.43 0.70 -4.70
N VAL A 92 10.51 1.65 -5.65
CA VAL A 92 9.99 1.50 -7.01
C VAL A 92 11.11 1.32 -8.02
N GLN A 93 11.06 0.25 -8.80
CA GLN A 93 12.05 -0.01 -9.83
C GLN A 93 11.95 0.98 -11.00
N LEU A 94 13.08 1.64 -11.32
CA LEU A 94 13.19 2.62 -12.41
C LEU A 94 13.05 2.01 -13.81
N LEU A 95 13.74 0.91 -14.07
CA LEU A 95 13.82 0.33 -15.42
C LEU A 95 12.48 -0.17 -15.96
N PRO A 96 11.62 -0.81 -15.18
CA PRO A 96 10.28 -1.17 -15.61
C PRO A 96 9.38 0.01 -15.97
N LEU A 97 9.57 1.17 -15.32
CA LEU A 97 8.78 2.37 -15.62
C LEU A 97 8.93 2.83 -17.07
N PHE A 98 10.11 2.72 -17.65
CA PHE A 98 10.33 3.02 -19.07
C PHE A 98 9.52 2.11 -20.00
N LYS A 99 9.12 0.94 -19.52
CA LYS A 99 8.24 -0.01 -20.22
C LYS A 99 6.76 0.13 -19.83
N LYS A 100 6.41 1.21 -19.11
CA LYS A 100 5.07 1.46 -18.54
C LYS A 100 4.62 0.35 -17.56
N GLN A 101 5.56 -0.30 -16.90
CA GLN A 101 5.32 -1.30 -15.87
C GLN A 101 5.71 -0.70 -14.52
N ILE A 102 4.87 -0.88 -13.52
CA ILE A 102 5.18 -0.47 -12.15
C ILE A 102 5.59 -1.73 -11.41
N GLN A 103 6.83 -1.79 -10.97
CA GLN A 103 7.36 -2.86 -10.14
C GLN A 103 7.87 -2.27 -8.84
N ILE A 104 7.49 -2.90 -7.73
CA ILE A 104 7.85 -2.47 -6.38
C ILE A 104 8.55 -3.65 -5.72
N ASP A 105 9.73 -3.38 -5.15
CA ASP A 105 10.54 -4.40 -4.50
C ASP A 105 10.28 -4.50 -3.01
N GLU A 106 10.00 -3.37 -2.38
CA GLU A 106 9.79 -3.32 -0.94
C GLU A 106 8.71 -2.31 -0.56
N PHE A 107 7.90 -2.68 0.44
CA PHE A 107 7.09 -1.76 1.22
C PHE A 107 7.56 -1.79 2.68
N ASP A 108 7.85 -0.63 3.24
CA ASP A 108 8.07 -0.44 4.68
C ASP A 108 6.95 0.44 5.24
N ILE A 109 6.05 -0.16 6.00
CA ILE A 109 4.85 0.49 6.51
C ILE A 109 5.00 0.59 8.03
N ARG A 110 4.87 1.80 8.57
CA ARG A 110 5.10 2.06 10.00
C ARG A 110 3.92 2.76 10.66
N ARG A 111 3.74 2.48 11.95
CA ARG A 111 2.68 3.06 12.78
C ARG A 111 1.30 2.83 12.19
N VAL A 112 0.98 1.57 11.95
CA VAL A 112 -0.29 1.16 11.38
C VAL A 112 -1.33 0.98 12.48
N LYS A 113 -2.48 1.59 12.32
CA LYS A 113 -3.71 1.26 13.06
C LYS A 113 -4.72 0.71 12.07
N VAL A 114 -5.35 -0.38 12.41
CA VAL A 114 -6.35 -1.04 11.56
C VAL A 114 -7.64 -1.27 12.34
N ASN A 115 -8.77 -1.06 11.68
CA ASN A 115 -10.09 -1.39 12.19
C ASN A 115 -11.03 -1.66 11.00
N THR A 116 -11.09 -2.91 10.57
CA THR A 116 -11.80 -3.26 9.34
C THR A 116 -13.33 -3.27 9.45
N THR A 117 -13.87 -3.09 10.65
CA THR A 117 -15.31 -3.06 10.95
C THR A 117 -16.17 -3.93 10.00
N ASN A 118 -16.68 -3.36 8.91
CA ASN A 118 -17.50 -4.04 7.91
C ASN A 118 -16.79 -4.21 6.55
N PHE A 119 -15.50 -3.88 6.46
CA PHE A 119 -14.75 -3.93 5.21
C PHE A 119 -14.47 -5.37 4.73
N ILE A 120 -14.25 -6.28 5.67
CA ILE A 120 -14.07 -7.70 5.39
C ILE A 120 -15.29 -8.45 5.95
N PRO A 121 -16.18 -9.02 5.11
CA PRO A 121 -17.41 -9.64 5.57
C PRO A 121 -17.21 -10.82 6.53
N SER A 122 -16.09 -11.55 6.37
CA SER A 122 -15.79 -12.75 7.15
C SER A 122 -14.92 -12.51 8.38
N ALA A 123 -14.36 -11.30 8.53
CA ALA A 123 -13.45 -11.02 9.63
C ALA A 123 -13.40 -9.52 9.98
N HIS A 124 -13.44 -9.22 11.27
CA HIS A 124 -13.13 -7.89 11.79
C HIS A 124 -11.74 -7.90 12.40
N ILE A 125 -10.83 -7.13 11.84
CA ILE A 125 -9.46 -6.98 12.31
C ILE A 125 -9.31 -5.62 12.98
N LYS A 126 -8.86 -5.61 14.22
CA LYS A 126 -8.65 -4.39 15.00
C LYS A 126 -7.30 -4.44 15.70
N GLY A 127 -6.57 -3.34 15.69
CA GLY A 127 -5.33 -3.24 16.44
C GLY A 127 -4.32 -2.28 15.83
N ASN A 128 -3.08 -2.48 16.24
CA ASN A 128 -1.95 -1.68 15.77
C ASN A 128 -0.74 -2.56 15.50
N VAL A 129 0.09 -2.11 14.55
CA VAL A 129 1.37 -2.72 14.21
C VAL A 129 2.41 -1.62 14.11
N GLY A 130 3.55 -1.80 14.77
CA GLY A 130 4.65 -0.85 14.73
C GLY A 130 5.30 -0.77 13.36
N ARG A 131 5.57 -1.93 12.75
CA ARG A 131 6.15 -2.04 11.42
C ARG A 131 5.65 -3.26 10.67
N ILE A 132 5.35 -3.08 9.40
CA ILE A 132 5.12 -4.14 8.42
C ILE A 132 6.15 -3.92 7.30
N ASN A 133 7.05 -4.89 7.12
CA ASN A 133 7.98 -4.88 6.00
C ASN A 133 7.58 -5.99 5.04
N LEU A 134 7.44 -5.65 3.79
CA LEU A 134 7.03 -6.55 2.72
C LEU A 134 8.06 -6.48 1.62
N GLN A 135 8.77 -7.57 1.39
CA GLN A 135 9.73 -7.74 0.30
C GLN A 135 9.10 -8.57 -0.81
N ALA A 136 9.16 -8.07 -2.02
CA ALA A 136 8.52 -8.69 -3.17
C ALA A 136 9.44 -8.68 -4.39
N HIS A 137 9.37 -9.73 -5.19
CA HIS A 137 10.00 -9.75 -6.51
C HIS A 137 8.93 -9.87 -7.60
N GLY A 138 8.20 -8.82 -7.86
CA GLY A 138 7.20 -8.83 -8.90
C GLY A 138 5.80 -8.46 -8.43
N ILE A 139 5.65 -7.24 -7.95
CA ILE A 139 4.34 -6.62 -7.87
C ILE A 139 4.07 -6.03 -9.25
N ASP A 140 3.28 -6.75 -10.05
CA ASP A 140 2.84 -6.29 -11.36
C ASP A 140 1.39 -5.79 -11.26
N LEU A 141 1.25 -4.48 -11.10
CA LEU A 141 -0.06 -3.85 -10.99
C LEU A 141 -0.90 -3.98 -12.26
N THR A 142 -0.25 -4.21 -13.41
CA THR A 142 -0.95 -4.36 -14.69
C THR A 142 -1.58 -5.75 -14.83
N LYS A 143 -0.89 -6.77 -14.30
CA LYS A 143 -1.35 -8.16 -14.34
C LYS A 143 -2.09 -8.58 -13.06
N GLU A 144 -2.25 -7.67 -12.13
CA GLU A 144 -2.89 -7.94 -10.83
C GLU A 144 -2.25 -9.13 -10.10
N ASN A 145 -0.91 -9.22 -10.16
CA ASN A 145 -0.13 -10.31 -9.58
C ASN A 145 0.88 -9.78 -8.57
N VAL A 146 0.90 -10.38 -7.39
CA VAL A 146 1.80 -10.02 -6.29
C VAL A 146 2.52 -11.27 -5.81
N ASN A 147 3.84 -11.30 -5.99
CA ASN A 147 4.69 -12.34 -5.43
C ASN A 147 5.51 -11.74 -4.30
N VAL A 148 5.16 -12.09 -3.08
CA VAL A 148 5.81 -11.64 -1.86
C VAL A 148 6.75 -12.72 -1.37
N ASP A 149 8.03 -12.38 -1.23
CA ASP A 149 9.05 -13.29 -0.70
C ASP A 149 8.97 -13.38 0.81
N ASN A 150 8.83 -12.24 1.45
CA ASN A 150 8.88 -12.14 2.89
C ASN A 150 7.96 -11.03 3.39
N VAL A 151 7.18 -11.36 4.42
CA VAL A 151 6.39 -10.41 5.21
C VAL A 151 6.87 -10.45 6.64
N ILE A 152 7.27 -9.31 7.19
CA ILE A 152 7.68 -9.19 8.59
C ILE A 152 6.72 -8.24 9.30
N LEU A 153 6.03 -8.76 10.34
CA LEU A 153 5.25 -7.96 11.27
C LEU A 153 6.02 -7.77 12.56
N GLN A 154 6.12 -6.54 13.04
CA GLN A 154 6.84 -6.23 14.27
C GLN A 154 6.04 -5.28 15.16
N ASP A 155 6.19 -5.51 16.48
CA ASP A 155 5.66 -4.63 17.52
C ASP A 155 4.15 -4.42 17.40
N GLY A 156 3.40 -5.52 17.24
CA GLY A 156 1.98 -5.48 16.96
C GLY A 156 1.11 -5.97 18.13
N ASN A 157 -0.14 -5.51 18.10
CA ASN A 157 -1.23 -6.08 18.89
C ASN A 157 -2.49 -6.07 18.03
N LEU A 158 -2.90 -7.25 17.57
CA LEU A 158 -4.01 -7.45 16.63
C LEU A 158 -5.03 -8.40 17.22
N SER A 159 -6.29 -8.02 17.15
CA SER A 159 -7.43 -8.87 17.45
C SER A 159 -8.19 -9.16 16.16
N ILE A 160 -8.40 -10.41 15.86
CA ILE A 160 -9.12 -10.90 14.68
C ILE A 160 -10.37 -11.61 15.14
N PHE A 161 -11.53 -11.07 14.79
CA PHE A 161 -12.84 -11.64 15.08
C PHE A 161 -13.38 -12.27 13.80
N LEU A 162 -13.49 -13.60 13.77
CA LEU A 162 -14.09 -14.31 12.66
C LEU A 162 -15.61 -14.35 12.81
N SER A 163 -16.33 -14.28 11.70
CA SER A 163 -17.79 -14.37 11.68
C SER A 163 -18.24 -15.73 11.15
N ASP A 164 -19.23 -16.35 11.82
CA ASP A 164 -19.87 -17.59 11.35
C ASP A 164 -20.75 -17.39 10.13
N THR A 165 -21.29 -16.18 9.99
CA THR A 165 -22.20 -15.85 8.92
C THR A 165 -21.48 -15.04 7.87
N VAL A 166 -20.89 -15.72 6.90
CA VAL A 166 -20.49 -15.08 5.65
C VAL A 166 -21.76 -14.99 4.79
N PRO A 167 -22.29 -13.79 4.49
CA PRO A 167 -23.37 -13.67 3.52
C PRO A 167 -22.92 -14.34 2.23
N PRO A 168 -23.77 -15.12 1.55
CA PRO A 168 -23.39 -15.68 0.26
C PRO A 168 -22.96 -14.52 -0.66
N ASP A 169 -21.72 -14.58 -1.13
CA ASP A 169 -21.19 -13.60 -2.04
C ASP A 169 -21.92 -13.75 -3.38
N THR A 170 -22.94 -12.93 -3.56
CA THR A 170 -23.74 -12.88 -4.80
C THR A 170 -23.16 -11.92 -5.82
N THR A 171 -22.11 -11.17 -5.46
CA THR A 171 -21.40 -10.30 -6.40
C THR A 171 -20.41 -11.12 -7.21
N PRO A 172 -20.37 -10.95 -8.55
CA PRO A 172 -19.31 -11.56 -9.34
C PRO A 172 -17.95 -11.11 -8.77
N ASN A 173 -17.14 -12.07 -8.37
CA ASN A 173 -15.78 -11.76 -7.89
C ASN A 173 -14.99 -11.12 -9.05
N THR A 174 -14.96 -9.79 -9.10
CA THR A 174 -14.21 -9.01 -10.08
C THR A 174 -12.76 -8.80 -9.65
N ASN A 175 -12.37 -9.36 -8.50
CA ASN A 175 -11.01 -9.26 -8.00
C ASN A 175 -10.14 -10.36 -8.65
N HIS A 176 -9.30 -9.96 -9.58
CA HIS A 176 -8.39 -10.86 -10.31
C HIS A 176 -6.99 -10.93 -9.67
N TRP A 177 -6.77 -10.28 -8.53
CA TRP A 177 -5.49 -10.26 -7.84
C TRP A 177 -5.07 -11.66 -7.39
N LYS A 178 -3.88 -12.05 -7.81
CA LYS A 178 -3.19 -13.27 -7.33
C LYS A 178 -2.09 -12.84 -6.39
N ILE A 179 -2.19 -13.25 -5.13
CA ILE A 179 -1.23 -12.92 -4.09
C ILE A 179 -0.59 -14.22 -3.61
N ASN A 180 0.71 -14.33 -3.77
CA ASN A 180 1.51 -15.44 -3.26
C ASN A 180 2.46 -14.91 -2.21
N VAL A 181 2.47 -15.51 -1.01
CA VAL A 181 3.39 -15.17 0.07
C VAL A 181 4.24 -16.39 0.37
N ALA A 182 5.55 -16.28 0.18
CA ALA A 182 6.46 -17.38 0.41
C ALA A 182 6.81 -17.56 1.89
N GLN A 183 7.01 -16.45 2.61
CA GLN A 183 7.39 -16.50 4.03
C GLN A 183 6.73 -15.36 4.80
N MET A 184 6.31 -15.66 6.04
CA MET A 184 5.85 -14.66 7.00
C MET A 184 6.59 -14.83 8.32
N LYS A 185 7.10 -13.73 8.86
CA LYS A 185 7.72 -13.65 10.18
C LYS A 185 6.94 -12.70 11.06
N ILE A 186 6.62 -13.15 12.26
CA ILE A 186 5.93 -12.35 13.27
C ILE A 186 6.90 -12.20 14.45
N ASP A 187 7.18 -10.95 14.84
CA ASP A 187 8.15 -10.63 15.88
C ASP A 187 7.52 -9.63 16.86
N ARG A 188 7.64 -9.90 18.15
CA ARG A 188 7.07 -9.08 19.23
C ARG A 188 5.63 -8.63 18.96
N THR A 189 4.81 -9.56 18.45
CA THR A 189 3.43 -9.27 18.05
C THR A 189 2.47 -10.23 18.74
N ARG A 190 1.46 -9.67 19.37
CA ARG A 190 0.34 -10.43 19.95
C ARG A 190 -0.77 -10.52 18.94
N LEU A 191 -1.26 -11.73 18.70
CA LEU A 191 -2.42 -12.03 17.88
C LEU A 191 -3.48 -12.71 18.73
N ASP A 192 -4.62 -12.06 18.89
CA ASP A 192 -5.80 -12.63 19.56
C ASP A 192 -6.81 -13.03 18.47
N LEU A 193 -7.01 -14.33 18.28
CA LEU A 193 -7.97 -14.86 17.34
C LEU A 193 -9.25 -15.27 18.08
N HIS A 194 -10.35 -14.59 17.75
CA HIS A 194 -11.67 -14.87 18.28
C HIS A 194 -12.48 -15.64 17.22
N MET A 195 -12.70 -16.92 17.47
CA MET A 195 -13.59 -17.73 16.66
C MET A 195 -14.97 -17.76 17.30
N PRO A 196 -16.04 -17.93 16.53
CA PRO A 196 -17.36 -18.14 17.08
C PRO A 196 -17.35 -19.37 18.01
N GLY A 197 -17.60 -19.14 19.30
CA GLY A 197 -17.62 -20.19 20.33
C GLY A 197 -16.29 -20.49 21.00
N ASP A 198 -15.14 -19.92 20.55
CA ASP A 198 -13.84 -20.13 21.18
C ASP A 198 -12.88 -18.92 20.98
N THR A 199 -11.90 -18.81 21.84
CA THR A 199 -10.87 -17.76 21.75
C THR A 199 -9.48 -18.40 21.82
N LEU A 200 -8.70 -18.23 20.75
CA LEU A 200 -7.31 -18.67 20.68
C LEU A 200 -6.37 -17.47 20.82
N GLU A 201 -5.52 -17.50 21.83
CA GLU A 201 -4.47 -16.49 22.01
C GLU A 201 -3.14 -17.02 21.48
N VAL A 202 -2.54 -16.34 20.51
CA VAL A 202 -1.22 -16.65 19.96
C VAL A 202 -0.25 -15.52 20.29
N LYS A 203 0.79 -15.82 21.05
CA LYS A 203 1.88 -14.89 21.36
C LYS A 203 3.10 -15.28 20.54
N ALA A 204 3.58 -14.38 19.68
CA ALA A 204 4.84 -14.51 19.00
C ALA A 204 5.88 -13.61 19.69
N GLY A 205 6.90 -14.24 20.24
CA GLY A 205 8.02 -13.58 20.94
C GLY A 205 9.19 -13.26 20.02
#